data_5def5ced9123dd6e51bc17d2521e4d41
#
_entry.id   5def5ced9123dd6e51bc17d2521e4d41
#
_cell.length_a   1.000
_cell.length_b   1.000
_cell.length_c   1.000
_cell.angle_alpha   90.00
_cell.angle_beta   90.00
_cell.angle_gamma   90.00
#
_symmetry.space_group_name_H-M   'P 1'
#
loop_
_entity.id
_entity.type
_entity.pdbx_description
1 polymer ?
#
loop_
_entity_poly.entity_id
_entity_poly.type
_entity_poly.pdbx_seq_one_letter_code
_entity_poly.pdbx_strand_id
1 'polypeptide(L)'
;SNGFTDLSTDARKAMIRRLSPGTGDNILKPGGVFGDVKTLALDDMWKQDFCDIEVDENGFMYALDSRYGKVFVYDSDCNTVTTFGGGMKKGNQKGTFMTSCAIVVKNNGEQILVADASTGFITAFNINEYGKKVKELDFLTLDGNYDMVKEGWQEVLAQDANSQLAYSGLANAYLEEEDYDTALKYAKMGYDK
;
A
#
# COMPACT_ATOMS: atom_id res chain seq x y z
N SER A 1 -30.34 -22.99 3.22
CA SER A 1 -29.73 -21.69 3.01
C SER A 1 -28.24 -21.82 3.28
N ASN A 2 -27.47 -22.09 2.25
CA ASN A 2 -26.02 -22.10 2.35
C ASN A 2 -25.57 -20.64 2.42
N GLY A 3 -25.32 -20.17 3.66
CA GLY A 3 -24.67 -18.91 3.89
C GLY A 3 -23.24 -18.98 3.36
N PHE A 4 -23.03 -18.60 2.13
CA PHE A 4 -21.73 -18.14 1.67
C PHE A 4 -21.48 -16.82 2.41
N THR A 5 -20.90 -16.90 3.59
CA THR A 5 -20.21 -15.76 4.17
C THR A 5 -19.10 -15.40 3.20
N ASP A 6 -19.00 -14.14 2.86
CA ASP A 6 -17.97 -13.62 1.96
C ASP A 6 -16.58 -13.80 2.60
N LEU A 7 -16.10 -15.02 2.56
CA LEU A 7 -14.76 -15.41 3.04
C LEU A 7 -13.65 -14.68 2.29
N SER A 8 -13.93 -14.12 1.11
CA SER A 8 -12.92 -13.45 0.30
C SER A 8 -12.43 -12.15 0.93
N THR A 9 -13.35 -11.33 1.46
CA THR A 9 -12.99 -10.06 2.10
C THR A 9 -12.37 -10.29 3.47
N ASP A 10 -12.91 -11.23 4.24
CA ASP A 10 -12.37 -11.55 5.56
C ASP A 10 -11.03 -12.31 5.46
N ALA A 11 -10.86 -13.17 4.47
CA ALA A 11 -9.59 -13.82 4.20
C ALA A 11 -8.49 -12.83 3.82
N ARG A 12 -8.80 -11.79 3.03
CA ARG A 12 -7.84 -10.73 2.69
C ARG A 12 -7.47 -9.86 3.88
N LYS A 13 -8.41 -9.56 4.75
CA LYS A 13 -8.15 -8.84 6.00
C LYS A 13 -7.26 -9.62 6.96
N ALA A 14 -7.23 -10.95 6.84
CA ALA A 14 -6.44 -11.83 7.68
C ALA A 14 -5.04 -12.14 7.13
N MET A 15 -4.71 -11.73 5.90
CA MET A 15 -3.43 -12.05 5.25
C MET A 15 -2.24 -11.44 5.95
N ILE A 16 -2.36 -10.20 6.43
CA ILE A 16 -1.35 -9.52 7.23
C ILE A 16 -1.95 -9.23 8.59
N ARG A 17 -1.19 -9.48 9.65
CA ARG A 17 -1.59 -9.21 11.02
C ARG A 17 -0.47 -8.51 11.76
N ARG A 18 -0.84 -7.51 12.54
CA ARG A 18 0.04 -6.88 13.52
C ARG A 18 -0.43 -7.32 14.90
N LEU A 19 0.35 -8.16 15.55
CA LEU A 19 -0.04 -8.72 16.84
C LEU A 19 0.47 -7.86 17.99
N SER A 20 -0.37 -7.65 18.99
CA SER A 20 0.04 -7.05 20.26
C SER A 20 0.98 -8.02 20.98
N PRO A 21 2.18 -7.59 21.40
CA PRO A 21 3.10 -8.46 22.12
C PRO A 21 2.54 -9.00 23.46
N GLY A 22 1.62 -8.26 24.08
CA GLY A 22 1.07 -8.63 25.38
C GLY A 22 -0.13 -9.57 25.32
N THR A 23 -1.02 -9.40 24.32
CA THR A 23 -2.29 -10.15 24.24
C THR A 23 -2.35 -11.10 23.05
N GLY A 24 -1.50 -10.92 22.04
CA GLY A 24 -1.57 -11.68 20.79
C GLY A 24 -2.74 -11.27 19.88
N ASP A 25 -3.50 -10.24 20.24
CA ASP A 25 -4.61 -9.74 19.43
C ASP A 25 -4.10 -9.00 18.19
N ASN A 26 -4.85 -9.10 17.09
CA ASN A 26 -4.56 -8.32 15.91
C ASN A 26 -4.94 -6.85 16.13
N ILE A 27 -3.94 -5.98 16.10
CA ILE A 27 -4.09 -4.53 16.35
C ILE A 27 -4.06 -3.68 15.08
N LEU A 28 -4.13 -4.30 13.89
CA LEU A 28 -4.35 -3.55 12.65
C LEU A 28 -5.73 -2.90 12.69
N LYS A 29 -5.84 -1.68 12.13
CA LYS A 29 -7.13 -1.00 12.03
C LYS A 29 -8.16 -1.89 11.33
N PRO A 30 -9.39 -1.96 11.84
CA PRO A 30 -10.47 -2.69 11.19
C PRO A 30 -10.72 -2.12 9.79
N GLY A 31 -10.75 -2.99 8.79
CA GLY A 31 -11.07 -2.60 7.41
C GLY A 31 -9.89 -2.59 6.45
N GLY A 32 -8.66 -2.76 6.91
CA GLY A 32 -7.49 -2.92 6.04
C GLY A 32 -7.70 -4.09 5.07
N VAL A 33 -7.70 -3.80 3.77
CA VAL A 33 -7.79 -4.80 2.70
C VAL A 33 -6.44 -4.86 2.03
N PHE A 34 -5.83 -6.07 2.05
CA PHE A 34 -4.51 -6.28 1.47
C PHE A 34 -4.62 -6.87 0.07
N GLY A 35 -3.71 -6.45 -0.81
CA GLY A 35 -3.64 -6.91 -2.21
C GLY A 35 -4.56 -6.16 -3.17
N ASP A 36 -4.71 -6.68 -4.38
CA ASP A 36 -5.54 -6.07 -5.43
C ASP A 36 -7.03 -6.16 -5.08
N VAL A 37 -7.66 -5.01 -4.86
CA VAL A 37 -9.07 -4.90 -4.45
C VAL A 37 -10.04 -5.25 -5.60
N LYS A 38 -9.61 -5.10 -6.85
CA LYS A 38 -10.47 -5.26 -8.04
C LYS A 38 -10.90 -6.68 -8.34
N THR A 39 -10.39 -7.65 -7.64
CA THR A 39 -10.75 -9.06 -7.85
C THR A 39 -11.83 -9.51 -6.88
N LEU A 40 -12.95 -8.85 -6.90
CA LEU A 40 -14.22 -9.37 -6.39
C LEU A 40 -14.74 -10.55 -7.23
N ALA A 41 -14.02 -10.93 -8.28
CA ALA A 41 -14.42 -12.00 -9.15
C ALA A 41 -14.07 -13.34 -8.52
N LEU A 42 -15.05 -14.05 -8.12
CA LEU A 42 -15.44 -15.46 -8.32
C LEU A 42 -14.33 -16.55 -8.33
N ASP A 43 -13.04 -16.24 -8.39
CA ASP A 43 -11.97 -17.24 -8.53
C ASP A 43 -10.86 -17.04 -7.51
N ASP A 44 -10.52 -18.10 -6.78
CA ASP A 44 -9.32 -18.24 -5.95
C ASP A 44 -8.01 -17.97 -6.70
N MET A 45 -8.07 -17.88 -8.03
CA MET A 45 -6.93 -17.60 -8.91
C MET A 45 -6.29 -16.23 -8.71
N TRP A 46 -6.99 -15.28 -8.11
CA TRP A 46 -6.54 -13.88 -8.00
C TRP A 46 -6.08 -13.47 -6.59
N LYS A 47 -6.08 -14.41 -5.67
CA LYS A 47 -5.56 -14.14 -4.31
C LYS A 47 -4.05 -13.94 -4.37
N GLN A 48 -3.58 -12.90 -3.71
CA GLN A 48 -2.17 -12.70 -3.43
C GLN A 48 -1.66 -13.83 -2.54
N ASP A 49 -0.36 -14.11 -2.68
CA ASP A 49 0.36 -15.07 -1.85
C ASP A 49 1.56 -14.33 -1.23
N PHE A 50 1.30 -13.62 -0.14
CA PHE A 50 2.33 -12.86 0.55
C PHE A 50 3.32 -13.81 1.19
N CYS A 51 4.55 -13.81 0.69
CA CYS A 51 5.63 -14.71 1.14
C CYS A 51 6.60 -14.03 2.09
N ASP A 52 6.69 -12.71 2.05
CA ASP A 52 7.59 -11.95 2.93
C ASP A 52 7.09 -10.53 3.16
N ILE A 53 7.45 -9.94 4.30
CA ILE A 53 7.04 -8.60 4.71
C ILE A 53 8.16 -7.92 5.49
N GLU A 54 8.40 -6.67 5.16
CA GLU A 54 9.32 -5.78 5.87
C GLU A 54 8.61 -4.50 6.28
N VAL A 55 9.09 -3.86 7.33
CA VAL A 55 8.56 -2.58 7.83
C VAL A 55 9.72 -1.61 8.00
N ASP A 56 9.58 -0.40 7.48
CA ASP A 56 10.59 0.64 7.66
C ASP A 56 10.42 1.43 8.97
N GLU A 57 11.33 2.34 9.24
CA GLU A 57 11.37 3.13 10.49
C GLU A 57 10.15 4.05 10.65
N ASN A 58 9.51 4.44 9.55
CA ASN A 58 8.30 5.28 9.54
C ASN A 58 7.01 4.44 9.61
N GLY A 59 7.11 3.12 9.68
CA GLY A 59 5.98 2.22 9.80
C GLY A 59 5.34 1.81 8.48
N PHE A 60 5.93 2.15 7.32
CA PHE A 60 5.47 1.64 6.04
C PHE A 60 5.77 0.15 5.93
N MET A 61 4.75 -0.62 5.54
CA MET A 61 4.86 -2.07 5.31
C MET A 61 5.06 -2.37 3.83
N TYR A 62 6.01 -3.23 3.54
CA TYR A 62 6.33 -3.71 2.19
C TYR A 62 6.03 -5.20 2.12
N ALA A 63 4.91 -5.56 1.51
CA ALA A 63 4.46 -6.95 1.40
C ALA A 63 4.76 -7.50 0.00
N LEU A 64 5.53 -8.57 -0.05
CA LEU A 64 5.93 -9.25 -1.28
C LEU A 64 4.94 -10.36 -1.62
N ASP A 65 4.31 -10.25 -2.78
CA ASP A 65 3.44 -11.29 -3.34
C ASP A 65 4.24 -12.21 -4.26
N SER A 66 4.35 -13.49 -3.90
CA SER A 66 5.08 -14.50 -4.69
C SER A 66 4.33 -14.91 -5.95
N ARG A 67 3.01 -14.81 -5.97
CA ARG A 67 2.16 -15.27 -7.08
C ARG A 67 2.29 -14.39 -8.32
N TYR A 68 2.25 -13.08 -8.13
CA TYR A 68 2.33 -12.10 -9.22
C TYR A 68 3.65 -11.33 -9.26
N GLY A 69 4.54 -11.56 -8.28
CA GLY A 69 5.81 -10.86 -8.17
C GLY A 69 5.63 -9.37 -7.94
N LYS A 70 4.61 -8.98 -7.16
CA LYS A 70 4.32 -7.59 -6.80
C LYS A 70 4.81 -7.27 -5.41
N VAL A 71 5.23 -6.04 -5.21
CA VAL A 71 5.41 -5.44 -3.89
C VAL A 71 4.31 -4.45 -3.65
N PHE A 72 3.55 -4.64 -2.58
CA PHE A 72 2.55 -3.70 -2.10
C PHE A 72 3.15 -2.90 -0.95
N VAL A 73 3.04 -1.58 -1.00
CA VAL A 73 3.46 -0.69 0.07
C VAL A 73 2.24 -0.11 0.74
N TYR A 74 2.15 -0.29 2.05
CA TYR A 74 1.07 0.20 2.89
C TYR A 74 1.62 1.18 3.92
N ASP A 75 0.82 2.17 4.28
CA ASP A 75 1.07 3.03 5.43
C ASP A 75 0.75 2.32 6.77
N SER A 76 0.94 3.02 7.88
CA SER A 76 0.66 2.48 9.23
C SER A 76 -0.83 2.25 9.49
N ASP A 77 -1.70 2.87 8.71
CA ASP A 77 -3.16 2.72 8.74
C ASP A 77 -3.68 1.65 7.77
N CYS A 78 -2.75 0.95 7.08
CA CYS A 78 -3.02 -0.07 6.08
C CYS A 78 -3.65 0.43 4.77
N ASN A 79 -3.52 1.73 4.46
CA ASN A 79 -3.87 2.23 3.14
C ASN A 79 -2.77 1.87 2.14
N THR A 80 -3.15 1.56 0.91
CA THR A 80 -2.17 1.30 -0.16
C THR A 80 -1.53 2.60 -0.62
N VAL A 81 -0.23 2.73 -0.40
CA VAL A 81 0.57 3.88 -0.85
C VAL A 81 0.98 3.71 -2.31
N THR A 82 1.51 2.54 -2.65
CA THR A 82 1.91 2.21 -4.02
C THR A 82 2.04 0.70 -4.22
N THR A 83 2.09 0.29 -5.47
CA THR A 83 2.37 -1.09 -5.86
C THR A 83 3.35 -1.07 -7.03
N PHE A 84 4.37 -1.91 -6.99
CA PHE A 84 5.34 -2.03 -8.08
C PHE A 84 5.80 -3.47 -8.27
N GLY A 85 6.60 -3.69 -9.31
CA GLY A 85 6.95 -5.04 -9.76
C GLY A 85 5.78 -5.73 -10.45
N GLY A 86 5.93 -7.02 -10.66
CA GLY A 86 4.86 -7.84 -11.21
C GLY A 86 4.72 -7.75 -12.73
N GLY A 87 3.80 -8.54 -13.20
CA GLY A 87 3.41 -8.68 -14.60
C GLY A 87 2.79 -10.03 -14.81
N MET A 88 1.74 -10.12 -15.64
CA MET A 88 1.08 -11.40 -15.93
C MET A 88 2.00 -12.39 -16.69
N LYS A 89 3.13 -11.93 -17.19
CA LYS A 89 4.14 -12.77 -17.82
C LYS A 89 5.40 -12.77 -16.97
N LYS A 90 5.63 -13.85 -16.28
CA LYS A 90 6.93 -14.21 -15.71
C LYS A 90 7.95 -14.17 -16.85
N GLY A 91 8.85 -13.21 -16.83
CA GLY A 91 9.77 -13.02 -17.94
C GLY A 91 11.02 -12.23 -17.53
N ASN A 92 11.98 -12.15 -18.44
CA ASN A 92 13.25 -11.46 -18.25
C ASN A 92 13.15 -9.91 -18.31
N GLN A 93 11.98 -9.36 -18.08
CA GLN A 93 11.82 -7.90 -18.03
C GLN A 93 12.27 -7.36 -16.67
N LYS A 94 12.93 -6.20 -16.70
CA LYS A 94 13.32 -5.51 -15.46
C LYS A 94 12.09 -5.26 -14.59
N GLY A 95 12.21 -5.61 -13.31
CA GLY A 95 11.13 -5.43 -12.34
C GLY A 95 10.06 -6.52 -12.35
N THR A 96 10.26 -7.62 -13.09
CA THR A 96 9.41 -8.81 -13.02
C THR A 96 10.17 -9.97 -12.38
N PHE A 97 9.45 -10.88 -11.73
CA PHE A 97 10.01 -12.02 -11.02
C PHE A 97 9.36 -13.31 -11.49
N MET A 98 10.13 -14.39 -11.51
CA MET A 98 9.61 -15.74 -11.73
C MET A 98 9.08 -16.36 -10.44
N THR A 99 9.87 -16.26 -9.35
CA THR A 99 9.52 -16.78 -8.04
C THR A 99 10.16 -15.87 -6.99
N SER A 100 9.52 -14.73 -6.75
CA SER A 100 9.94 -13.83 -5.66
C SER A 100 9.81 -14.54 -4.31
N CYS A 101 10.82 -14.43 -3.45
CA CYS A 101 10.87 -15.22 -2.22
C CYS A 101 11.31 -14.44 -0.98
N ALA A 102 11.96 -13.29 -1.13
CA ALA A 102 12.37 -12.46 -0.01
C ALA A 102 12.46 -10.99 -0.42
N ILE A 103 12.18 -10.12 0.53
CA ILE A 103 12.28 -8.66 0.40
C ILE A 103 13.14 -8.10 1.52
N VAL A 104 13.93 -7.08 1.23
CA VAL A 104 14.70 -6.30 2.21
C VAL A 104 14.52 -4.83 1.91
N VAL A 105 14.15 -4.06 2.92
CA VAL A 105 13.99 -2.60 2.85
C VAL A 105 15.20 -1.94 3.48
N LYS A 106 15.79 -0.98 2.77
CA LYS A 106 16.99 -0.24 3.20
C LYS A 106 16.75 1.25 3.19
N ASN A 107 17.49 1.95 4.04
CA ASN A 107 17.49 3.41 4.10
C ASN A 107 16.05 3.97 4.19
N ASN A 108 15.27 3.45 5.11
CA ASN A 108 13.90 3.88 5.35
C ASN A 108 13.03 3.87 4.06
N GLY A 109 13.15 2.81 3.26
CA GLY A 109 12.37 2.63 2.03
C GLY A 109 12.95 3.31 0.79
N GLU A 110 14.15 3.91 0.86
CA GLU A 110 14.78 4.46 -0.33
C GLU A 110 15.24 3.40 -1.32
N GLN A 111 15.61 2.21 -0.81
CA GLN A 111 16.00 1.08 -1.63
C GLN A 111 15.31 -0.19 -1.15
N ILE A 112 14.76 -0.93 -2.09
CA ILE A 112 14.07 -2.20 -1.85
C ILE A 112 14.76 -3.27 -2.69
N LEU A 113 15.19 -4.34 -2.03
CA LEU A 113 15.82 -5.50 -2.67
C LEU A 113 14.84 -6.66 -2.67
N VAL A 114 14.62 -7.27 -3.83
CA VAL A 114 13.75 -8.44 -3.97
C VAL A 114 14.57 -9.60 -4.55
N ALA A 115 14.57 -10.73 -3.87
CA ALA A 115 15.21 -11.96 -4.33
C ALA A 115 14.24 -12.83 -5.14
N ASP A 116 14.75 -13.42 -6.20
CA ASP A 116 14.03 -14.40 -7.04
C ASP A 116 14.72 -15.76 -6.96
N ALA A 117 14.01 -16.75 -6.40
CA ALA A 117 14.56 -18.08 -6.16
C ALA A 117 14.79 -18.88 -7.47
N SER A 118 14.03 -18.59 -8.53
CA SER A 118 14.18 -19.30 -9.81
C SER A 118 15.39 -18.83 -10.61
N THR A 119 15.69 -17.54 -10.53
CA THR A 119 16.81 -16.95 -11.30
C THR A 119 18.09 -16.80 -10.48
N GLY A 120 17.96 -16.82 -9.15
CA GLY A 120 19.07 -16.52 -8.23
C GLY A 120 19.47 -15.04 -8.22
N PHE A 121 18.68 -14.16 -8.83
CA PHE A 121 18.98 -12.72 -8.89
C PHE A 121 18.35 -11.96 -7.73
N ILE A 122 19.00 -10.86 -7.38
CA ILE A 122 18.45 -9.83 -6.50
C ILE A 122 18.23 -8.58 -7.34
N THR A 123 16.99 -8.11 -7.39
CA THR A 123 16.63 -6.88 -8.08
C THR A 123 16.51 -5.75 -7.07
N ALA A 124 17.22 -4.64 -7.34
CA ALA A 124 17.13 -3.43 -6.54
C ALA A 124 16.16 -2.43 -7.19
N PHE A 125 15.20 -1.95 -6.40
CA PHE A 125 14.35 -0.82 -6.74
C PHE A 125 14.79 0.37 -5.89
N ASN A 126 14.96 1.52 -6.54
CA ASN A 126 15.21 2.77 -5.83
C ASN A 126 13.97 3.66 -5.98
N ILE A 127 13.54 4.27 -4.89
CA ILE A 127 12.44 5.22 -4.90
C ILE A 127 12.84 6.44 -5.73
N ASN A 128 11.92 6.93 -6.57
CA ASN A 128 12.11 8.18 -7.30
C ASN A 128 11.63 9.38 -6.48
N GLU A 129 11.88 10.60 -6.96
CA GLU A 129 11.53 11.83 -6.25
C GLU A 129 10.02 11.96 -5.99
N TYR A 130 9.18 11.50 -6.93
CA TYR A 130 7.74 11.46 -6.74
C TYR A 130 7.35 10.53 -5.58
N GLY A 131 7.89 9.32 -5.56
CA GLY A 131 7.62 8.35 -4.49
C GLY A 131 8.11 8.82 -3.12
N LYS A 132 9.29 9.48 -3.05
CA LYS A 132 9.79 10.10 -1.82
C LYS A 132 8.82 11.15 -1.30
N LYS A 133 8.36 12.03 -2.19
CA LYS A 133 7.40 13.07 -1.85
C LYS A 133 6.09 12.50 -1.34
N VAL A 134 5.53 11.49 -2.01
CA VAL A 134 4.28 10.84 -1.57
C VAL A 134 4.46 10.22 -0.18
N LYS A 135 5.55 9.48 0.06
CA LYS A 135 5.83 8.89 1.38
C LYS A 135 5.97 9.94 2.49
N GLU A 136 6.68 11.02 2.22
CA GLU A 136 6.87 12.11 3.19
C GLU A 136 5.54 12.77 3.54
N LEU A 137 4.75 13.11 2.53
CA LEU A 137 3.44 13.73 2.73
C LEU A 137 2.47 12.81 3.48
N ASP A 138 2.48 11.54 3.16
CA ASP A 138 1.64 10.54 3.81
C ASP A 138 2.04 10.39 5.30
N PHE A 139 3.32 10.26 5.58
CA PHE A 139 3.85 10.22 6.94
C PHE A 139 3.47 11.46 7.74
N LEU A 140 3.65 12.66 7.18
CA LEU A 140 3.27 13.92 7.82
C LEU A 140 1.76 14.03 8.06
N THR A 141 0.95 13.55 7.12
CA THR A 141 -0.51 13.50 7.25
C THR A 141 -0.93 12.60 8.40
N LEU A 142 -0.33 11.41 8.52
CA LEU A 142 -0.61 10.46 9.60
C LEU A 142 -0.12 10.96 10.96
N ASP A 143 0.96 11.74 10.99
CA ASP A 143 1.50 12.38 12.21
C ASP A 143 0.73 13.65 12.61
N GLY A 144 -0.27 14.08 11.83
CA GLY A 144 -1.11 15.23 12.10
C GLY A 144 -0.53 16.59 11.71
N ASN A 145 0.52 16.62 10.90
CA ASN A 145 1.18 17.85 10.44
C ASN A 145 0.46 18.47 9.22
N TYR A 146 -0.83 18.71 9.33
CA TYR A 146 -1.71 19.09 8.22
C TYR A 146 -1.36 20.38 7.52
N ASP A 147 -0.85 21.38 8.25
CA ASP A 147 -0.44 22.67 7.68
C ASP A 147 0.66 22.53 6.61
N MET A 148 1.49 21.50 6.75
CA MET A 148 2.67 21.29 5.89
C MET A 148 2.38 20.51 4.63
N VAL A 149 1.22 19.83 4.55
CA VAL A 149 0.99 18.83 3.50
C VAL A 149 0.10 19.30 2.35
N LYS A 150 -0.70 20.37 2.52
CA LYS A 150 -1.71 20.80 1.53
C LYS A 150 -1.10 21.11 0.16
N GLU A 151 -0.08 21.97 0.12
CA GLU A 151 0.59 22.34 -1.13
C GLU A 151 1.22 21.10 -1.79
N GLY A 152 1.88 20.27 -0.99
CA GLY A 152 2.49 19.04 -1.46
C GLY A 152 1.49 18.07 -2.07
N TRP A 153 0.33 17.85 -1.44
CA TRP A 153 -0.72 17.00 -1.98
C TRP A 153 -1.36 17.58 -3.26
N GLN A 154 -1.49 18.91 -3.35
CA GLN A 154 -1.94 19.56 -4.58
C GLN A 154 -0.96 19.32 -5.74
N GLU A 155 0.36 19.37 -5.47
CA GLU A 155 1.37 19.05 -6.48
C GLU A 155 1.35 17.57 -6.88
N VAL A 156 1.05 16.66 -5.94
CA VAL A 156 0.83 15.24 -6.26
C VAL A 156 -0.36 15.09 -7.19
N LEU A 157 -1.50 15.74 -6.91
CA LEU A 157 -2.67 15.71 -7.79
C LEU A 157 -2.41 16.35 -9.17
N ALA A 158 -1.53 17.32 -9.26
CA ALA A 158 -1.13 17.91 -10.54
C ALA A 158 -0.36 16.90 -11.42
N GLN A 159 0.34 15.93 -10.81
CA GLN A 159 1.07 14.88 -11.51
C GLN A 159 0.22 13.61 -11.70
N ASP A 160 -0.57 13.24 -10.71
CA ASP A 160 -1.48 12.09 -10.73
C ASP A 160 -2.86 12.51 -10.18
N ALA A 161 -3.74 12.91 -11.10
CA ALA A 161 -5.11 13.31 -10.78
C ALA A 161 -5.99 12.16 -10.24
N ASN A 162 -5.49 10.93 -10.16
CA ASN A 162 -6.21 9.78 -9.62
C ASN A 162 -5.66 9.32 -8.26
N SER A 163 -4.73 10.05 -7.67
CA SER A 163 -4.16 9.70 -6.36
C SER A 163 -5.20 9.79 -5.25
N GLN A 164 -5.75 8.64 -4.84
CA GLN A 164 -6.70 8.56 -3.71
C GLN A 164 -6.06 9.06 -2.41
N LEU A 165 -4.77 8.75 -2.23
CA LEU A 165 -4.01 9.16 -1.06
C LEU A 165 -3.93 10.68 -0.94
N ALA A 166 -3.66 11.38 -2.07
CA ALA A 166 -3.62 12.84 -2.09
C ALA A 166 -4.99 13.48 -1.81
N TYR A 167 -6.06 12.90 -2.33
CA TYR A 167 -7.42 13.35 -1.99
C TYR A 167 -7.74 13.17 -0.51
N SER A 168 -7.36 12.03 0.06
CA SER A 168 -7.53 11.75 1.50
C SER A 168 -6.71 12.71 2.36
N GLY A 169 -5.45 12.93 2.00
CA GLY A 169 -4.58 13.87 2.71
C GLY A 169 -5.12 15.31 2.72
N LEU A 170 -5.62 15.79 1.58
CA LEU A 170 -6.27 17.10 1.49
C LEU A 170 -7.58 17.16 2.28
N ALA A 171 -8.39 16.11 2.22
CA ALA A 171 -9.63 16.06 3.01
C ALA A 171 -9.35 16.16 4.51
N ASN A 172 -8.34 15.44 5.01
CA ASN A 172 -7.94 15.49 6.41
C ASN A 172 -7.39 16.89 6.80
N ALA A 173 -6.58 17.50 5.95
CA ALA A 173 -6.02 18.83 6.21
C ALA A 173 -7.11 19.91 6.29
N TYR A 174 -8.10 19.88 5.40
CA TYR A 174 -9.24 20.81 5.45
C TYR A 174 -10.21 20.50 6.61
N LEU A 175 -10.33 19.23 6.99
CA LEU A 175 -11.13 18.84 8.16
C LEU A 175 -10.56 19.44 9.45
N GLU A 176 -9.24 19.44 9.61
CA GLU A 176 -8.56 20.03 10.76
C GLU A 176 -8.73 21.56 10.82
N GLU A 177 -8.81 22.21 9.67
CA GLU A 177 -9.11 23.64 9.56
C GLU A 177 -10.60 23.98 9.76
N GLU A 178 -11.44 22.98 10.06
CA GLU A 178 -12.89 23.12 10.18
C GLU A 178 -13.60 23.56 8.88
N ASP A 179 -12.90 23.51 7.72
CA ASP A 179 -13.50 23.72 6.40
C ASP A 179 -14.16 22.43 5.89
N TYR A 180 -15.30 22.13 6.49
CA TYR A 180 -16.04 20.89 6.24
C TYR A 180 -16.53 20.74 4.79
N ASP A 181 -16.85 21.87 4.13
CA ASP A 181 -17.33 21.84 2.74
C ASP A 181 -16.22 21.42 1.78
N THR A 182 -15.01 21.98 1.95
CA THR A 182 -13.85 21.62 1.15
C THR A 182 -13.36 20.22 1.48
N ALA A 183 -13.32 19.84 2.75
CA ALA A 183 -12.97 18.49 3.19
C ALA A 183 -13.89 17.44 2.55
N LEU A 184 -15.20 17.66 2.61
CA LEU A 184 -16.19 16.75 1.99
C LEU A 184 -16.04 16.65 0.47
N LYS A 185 -15.71 17.77 -0.19
CA LYS A 185 -15.45 17.80 -1.63
C LYS A 185 -14.28 16.88 -1.99
N TYR A 186 -13.14 17.01 -1.31
CA TYR A 186 -11.96 16.18 -1.57
C TYR A 186 -12.21 14.72 -1.23
N ALA A 187 -12.88 14.41 -0.11
CA ALA A 187 -13.24 13.05 0.26
C ALA A 187 -14.10 12.35 -0.82
N LYS A 188 -15.10 13.06 -1.37
CA LYS A 188 -15.92 12.53 -2.49
C LYS A 188 -15.09 12.30 -3.74
N MET A 189 -14.21 13.25 -4.11
CA MET A 189 -13.35 13.10 -5.28
C MET A 189 -12.41 11.90 -5.16
N GLY A 190 -11.90 11.60 -3.96
CA GLY A 190 -11.08 10.42 -3.70
C GLY A 190 -11.88 9.12 -3.75
N TYR A 191 -13.14 9.12 -3.31
CA TYR A 191 -14.00 7.93 -3.34
C TYR A 191 -14.42 7.55 -4.77
N ASP A 192 -14.59 8.52 -5.65
CA ASP A 192 -15.04 8.31 -7.04
C ASP A 192 -13.91 7.84 -7.98
N LYS A 193 -12.68 7.69 -7.50
CA LYS A 193 -11.49 7.24 -8.27
C LYS A 193 -11.16 5.79 -8.02
#